data_7d3aeec47c264ccf2ab6640615a40967
#
_entry.id   7d3aeec47c264ccf2ab6640615a40967
#
_cell.length_a   1.000
_cell.length_b   1.000
_cell.length_c   1.000
_cell.angle_alpha   90.00
_cell.angle_beta   90.00
_cell.angle_gamma   90.00
#
_symmetry.space_group_name_H-M   'P 1'
#
loop_
_entity.id
_entity.type
_entity.pdbx_description
1 polymer ?
#
loop_
_entity_poly.entity_id
_entity_poly.type
_entity_poly.pdbx_seq_one_letter_code
_entity_poly.pdbx_strand_id
1 'polypeptide(L)'
;MAADRRNPYQPFDRSLIESFLQGRELSSVELLAAGKSNTNYKLILGDGQRFVLRLYSYGDAQREVYVMGLARDLAPVPQEIHRGENWSEFSFMDGELLERLPQHSGAAAEALVRLSSIVFQEPGWINSDGSVSPFPFGGVRGFIPESLDKADVRAWIGEESVVRIEQIVKVESGRLEEVESECRLVRGDFNPTNILIDDGVVSGVLDWEYCHSGTPYMDIGNLLRHTPAEYHGQIKTGLEAGGMRLPNDWTERAQLVDLTSHLEFLTSSRSDRFKQQCAARVHGFIERFGGRASG
;
A
#
# COMPACT_ATOMS: atom_id res chain seq x y z
N MET A 1 -9.15 -2.56 21.50
CA MET A 1 -7.69 -2.82 21.48
C MET A 1 -7.07 -1.62 20.80
N ALA A 2 -6.09 -0.95 21.41
CA ALA A 2 -5.37 0.14 20.73
C ALA A 2 -4.75 -0.44 19.45
N ALA A 3 -5.03 0.20 18.32
CA ALA A 3 -4.40 -0.18 17.04
C ALA A 3 -2.87 -0.15 17.24
N ASP A 4 -2.15 -1.03 16.55
CA ASP A 4 -0.68 -1.14 16.53
C ASP A 4 -0.10 0.07 15.76
N ARG A 5 -0.22 1.27 16.37
CA ARG A 5 0.17 2.54 15.78
C ARG A 5 1.67 2.80 15.93
N ARG A 6 2.25 3.46 14.94
CA ARG A 6 3.64 3.95 14.99
C ARG A 6 3.77 5.18 15.87
N ASN A 7 2.80 6.10 15.78
CA ASN A 7 2.83 7.39 16.48
C ASN A 7 1.53 7.59 17.24
N PRO A 8 1.56 8.26 18.43
CA PRO A 8 0.34 8.65 19.15
C PRO A 8 -0.54 9.56 18.28
N TYR A 9 -1.84 9.60 18.58
CA TYR A 9 -2.72 10.57 17.95
C TYR A 9 -2.33 11.99 18.37
N GLN A 10 -2.24 12.89 17.39
CA GLN A 10 -2.10 14.31 17.65
C GLN A 10 -3.49 14.88 18.01
N PRO A 11 -3.61 15.75 19.06
CA PRO A 11 -4.88 16.37 19.40
C PRO A 11 -5.35 17.29 18.28
N PHE A 12 -6.67 17.40 18.14
CA PHE A 12 -7.27 18.36 17.24
C PHE A 12 -7.02 19.78 17.76
N ASP A 13 -6.51 20.65 16.89
CA ASP A 13 -6.35 22.07 17.15
C ASP A 13 -7.17 22.88 16.13
N ARG A 14 -8.21 23.56 16.61
CA ARG A 14 -9.09 24.37 15.77
C ARG A 14 -8.35 25.54 15.08
N SER A 15 -7.29 26.06 15.70
CA SER A 15 -6.52 27.18 15.13
C SER A 15 -5.89 26.85 13.78
N LEU A 16 -5.58 25.57 13.54
CA LEU A 16 -5.03 25.09 12.26
C LEU A 16 -5.97 25.34 11.08
N ILE A 17 -7.28 25.31 11.34
CA ILE A 17 -8.31 25.39 10.28
C ILE A 17 -9.08 26.71 10.29
N GLU A 18 -8.80 27.66 11.19
CA GLU A 18 -9.53 28.95 11.27
C GLU A 18 -9.46 29.75 9.97
N SER A 19 -8.28 29.81 9.35
CA SER A 19 -8.08 30.49 8.05
C SER A 19 -8.90 29.85 6.92
N PHE A 20 -9.09 28.56 6.99
CA PHE A 20 -9.87 27.77 6.05
C PHE A 20 -11.38 27.93 6.30
N LEU A 21 -11.81 27.94 7.56
CA LEU A 21 -13.23 28.07 7.89
C LEU A 21 -13.81 29.36 7.35
N GLN A 22 -13.03 30.47 7.29
CA GLN A 22 -13.46 31.75 6.77
C GLN A 22 -14.83 32.21 7.36
N GLY A 23 -15.05 31.94 8.64
CA GLY A 23 -16.31 32.25 9.34
C GLY A 23 -17.41 31.18 9.19
N ARG A 24 -17.18 30.08 8.45
CA ARG A 24 -18.10 28.94 8.40
C ARG A 24 -18.13 28.22 9.75
N GLU A 25 -19.28 27.74 10.12
CA GLU A 25 -19.45 26.94 11.33
C GLU A 25 -18.88 25.52 11.19
N LEU A 26 -18.08 25.11 12.16
CA LEU A 26 -17.65 23.71 12.30
C LEU A 26 -18.69 22.98 13.15
N SER A 27 -19.47 22.10 12.53
CA SER A 27 -20.56 21.36 13.19
C SER A 27 -20.04 20.17 14.01
N SER A 28 -19.08 19.41 13.47
CA SER A 28 -18.49 18.30 14.22
C SER A 28 -17.07 17.96 13.77
N VAL A 29 -16.34 17.31 14.69
CA VAL A 29 -14.98 16.76 14.49
C VAL A 29 -14.98 15.33 14.99
N GLU A 30 -14.56 14.40 14.14
CA GLU A 30 -14.50 12.98 14.46
C GLU A 30 -13.10 12.45 14.16
N LEU A 31 -12.46 11.78 15.14
CA LEU A 31 -11.19 11.10 14.92
C LEU A 31 -11.41 9.84 14.07
N LEU A 32 -10.74 9.76 12.92
CA LEU A 32 -10.69 8.55 12.08
C LEU A 32 -9.61 7.60 12.62
N ALA A 33 -10.02 6.70 13.51
CA ALA A 33 -9.11 5.86 14.29
C ALA A 33 -8.41 4.73 13.50
N ALA A 34 -8.70 4.55 12.22
CA ALA A 34 -8.12 3.48 11.39
C ALA A 34 -6.65 3.73 10.99
N GLY A 35 -6.21 4.99 10.88
CA GLY A 35 -4.85 5.36 10.48
C GLY A 35 -3.79 4.92 11.49
N LYS A 36 -2.62 4.46 11.03
CA LYS A 36 -1.54 3.92 11.89
C LYS A 36 -0.35 4.86 12.05
N SER A 37 -0.06 5.70 11.07
CA SER A 37 1.09 6.61 11.05
C SER A 37 0.67 8.04 11.38
N ASN A 38 -0.26 8.58 10.61
CA ASN A 38 -0.74 9.95 10.72
C ASN A 38 -2.08 10.04 11.47
N THR A 39 -2.48 11.23 11.91
CA THR A 39 -3.76 11.45 12.58
C THR A 39 -4.72 12.09 11.59
N ASN A 40 -5.89 11.48 11.40
CA ASN A 40 -6.92 12.00 10.51
C ASN A 40 -8.18 12.34 11.28
N TYR A 41 -8.74 13.53 11.05
CA TYR A 41 -10.02 13.95 11.57
C TYR A 41 -10.99 14.21 10.42
N LYS A 42 -12.19 13.65 10.53
CA LYS A 42 -13.31 14.06 9.68
C LYS A 42 -13.90 15.33 10.26
N LEU A 43 -14.00 16.35 9.43
CA LEU A 43 -14.62 17.64 9.72
C LEU A 43 -15.96 17.72 9.01
N ILE A 44 -17.01 18.18 9.70
CA ILE A 44 -18.31 18.44 9.11
C ILE A 44 -18.66 19.90 9.40
N LEU A 45 -18.92 20.67 8.35
CA LEU A 45 -19.34 22.06 8.46
C LEU A 45 -20.86 22.17 8.68
N GLY A 46 -21.31 23.32 9.10
CA GLY A 46 -22.73 23.62 9.34
C GLY A 46 -23.61 23.49 8.09
N ASP A 47 -23.04 23.66 6.89
CA ASP A 47 -23.68 23.44 5.59
C ASP A 47 -23.68 21.97 5.13
N GLY A 48 -23.12 21.05 5.93
CA GLY A 48 -23.01 19.63 5.64
C GLY A 48 -21.79 19.23 4.80
N GLN A 49 -20.95 20.16 4.36
CA GLN A 49 -19.69 19.83 3.67
C GLN A 49 -18.77 19.03 4.59
N ARG A 50 -18.04 18.05 4.02
CA ARG A 50 -17.17 17.13 4.75
C ARG A 50 -15.75 17.16 4.20
N PHE A 51 -14.78 17.12 5.11
CA PHE A 51 -13.36 17.16 4.81
C PHE A 51 -12.59 16.19 5.71
N VAL A 52 -11.34 15.90 5.35
CA VAL A 52 -10.39 15.18 6.19
C VAL A 52 -9.22 16.10 6.49
N LEU A 53 -9.03 16.43 7.76
CA LEU A 53 -7.80 17.07 8.24
C LEU A 53 -6.80 15.97 8.60
N ARG A 54 -5.68 15.92 7.89
CA ARG A 54 -4.56 15.02 8.15
C ARG A 54 -3.42 15.77 8.84
N LEU A 55 -3.05 15.32 10.03
CA LEU A 55 -1.91 15.82 10.78
C LEU A 55 -0.75 14.83 10.58
N TYR A 56 0.35 15.33 10.02
CA TYR A 56 1.49 14.50 9.68
C TYR A 56 2.38 14.27 10.90
N SER A 57 2.65 13.01 11.20
CA SER A 57 3.71 12.53 12.11
C SER A 57 4.77 11.75 11.37
N TYR A 58 4.50 11.41 10.10
CA TYR A 58 5.35 10.61 9.24
C TYR A 58 5.04 10.90 7.77
N GLY A 59 6.05 10.75 6.92
CA GLY A 59 5.92 10.88 5.47
C GLY A 59 6.19 12.30 4.95
N ASP A 60 6.13 12.42 3.64
CA ASP A 60 6.29 13.66 2.89
C ASP A 60 4.95 14.04 2.24
N ALA A 61 4.30 15.06 2.82
CA ALA A 61 3.02 15.57 2.35
C ALA A 61 3.08 16.05 0.89
N GLN A 62 4.20 16.67 0.46
CA GLN A 62 4.34 17.19 -0.90
C GLN A 62 4.42 16.04 -1.91
N ARG A 63 5.18 15.01 -1.59
CA ARG A 63 5.29 13.79 -2.40
C ARG A 63 3.94 13.08 -2.52
N GLU A 64 3.24 12.88 -1.40
CA GLU A 64 1.94 12.22 -1.37
C GLU A 64 0.94 12.93 -2.30
N VAL A 65 0.84 14.27 -2.17
CA VAL A 65 -0.07 15.07 -2.99
C VAL A 65 0.34 15.09 -4.46
N TYR A 66 1.64 15.14 -4.75
CA TYR A 66 2.14 15.05 -6.12
C TYR A 66 1.68 13.75 -6.79
N VAL A 67 1.86 12.60 -6.13
CA VAL A 67 1.48 11.30 -6.68
C VAL A 67 -0.04 11.15 -6.81
N MET A 68 -0.82 11.65 -5.83
CA MET A 68 -2.29 11.73 -5.98
C MET A 68 -2.68 12.58 -7.20
N GLY A 69 -1.93 13.65 -7.47
CA GLY A 69 -2.11 14.47 -8.68
C GLY A 69 -1.91 13.68 -9.98
N LEU A 70 -0.91 12.80 -10.04
CA LEU A 70 -0.68 11.89 -11.18
C LEU A 70 -1.81 10.86 -11.33
N ALA A 71 -2.38 10.40 -10.22
CA ALA A 71 -3.38 9.33 -10.20
C ALA A 71 -4.82 9.80 -10.43
N ARG A 72 -5.12 11.11 -10.33
CA ARG A 72 -6.49 11.67 -10.28
C ARG A 72 -7.38 11.30 -11.44
N ASP A 73 -6.82 11.18 -12.65
CA ASP A 73 -7.56 10.87 -13.87
C ASP A 73 -7.70 9.35 -14.10
N LEU A 74 -7.05 8.53 -13.25
CA LEU A 74 -6.99 7.08 -13.37
C LEU A 74 -7.80 6.37 -12.30
N ALA A 75 -7.91 6.96 -11.11
CA ALA A 75 -8.72 6.46 -9.99
C ALA A 75 -9.21 7.62 -9.12
N PRO A 76 -10.34 7.47 -8.41
CA PRO A 76 -10.78 8.45 -7.43
C PRO A 76 -9.76 8.54 -6.28
N VAL A 77 -9.21 9.74 -6.06
CA VAL A 77 -8.25 10.02 -5.00
C VAL A 77 -8.65 11.27 -4.21
N PRO A 78 -8.32 11.37 -2.91
CA PRO A 78 -8.57 12.59 -2.16
C PRO A 78 -7.88 13.80 -2.81
N GLN A 79 -8.56 14.93 -2.87
CA GLN A 79 -7.99 16.18 -3.37
C GLN A 79 -7.54 17.03 -2.19
N GLU A 80 -6.29 17.50 -2.21
CA GLU A 80 -5.84 18.48 -1.25
C GLU A 80 -6.49 19.82 -1.54
N ILE A 81 -7.07 20.42 -0.51
CA ILE A 81 -7.80 21.69 -0.58
C ILE A 81 -6.97 22.79 0.05
N HIS A 82 -6.42 22.51 1.24
CA HIS A 82 -5.55 23.42 1.97
C HIS A 82 -4.38 22.65 2.58
N ARG A 83 -3.29 23.38 2.78
CA ARG A 83 -2.07 22.86 3.40
C ARG A 83 -1.48 23.86 4.38
N GLY A 84 -1.00 23.36 5.52
CA GLY A 84 -0.12 24.05 6.44
C GLY A 84 1.26 23.36 6.54
N GLU A 85 2.02 23.73 7.55
CA GLU A 85 3.39 23.20 7.71
C GLU A 85 3.40 21.68 7.94
N ASN A 86 2.54 21.18 8.85
CA ASN A 86 2.49 19.76 9.24
C ASN A 86 1.06 19.16 9.13
N TRP A 87 0.24 19.73 8.28
CA TRP A 87 -1.12 19.25 8.04
C TRP A 87 -1.57 19.54 6.62
N SER A 88 -2.52 18.73 6.15
CA SER A 88 -3.27 18.99 4.93
C SER A 88 -4.75 18.71 5.16
N GLU A 89 -5.59 19.44 4.45
CA GLU A 89 -7.01 19.19 4.35
C GLU A 89 -7.34 18.60 3.00
N PHE A 90 -8.07 17.50 3.01
CA PHE A 90 -8.49 16.77 1.83
C PHE A 90 -9.99 16.71 1.69
N SER A 91 -10.48 16.56 0.46
CA SER A 91 -11.86 16.17 0.20
C SER A 91 -12.20 14.87 0.93
N PHE A 92 -13.39 14.81 1.52
CA PHE A 92 -13.91 13.57 2.08
C PHE A 92 -14.39 12.66 0.95
N MET A 93 -13.98 11.39 0.98
CA MET A 93 -14.42 10.39 0.03
C MET A 93 -15.52 9.53 0.65
N ASP A 94 -16.63 9.34 -0.06
CA ASP A 94 -17.72 8.47 0.35
C ASP A 94 -17.51 7.04 -0.15
N GLY A 95 -18.10 6.10 0.55
CA GLY A 95 -18.06 4.68 0.23
C GLY A 95 -17.82 3.81 1.46
N GLU A 96 -17.92 2.51 1.26
CA GLU A 96 -17.61 1.50 2.26
C GLU A 96 -16.27 0.84 1.93
N LEU A 97 -15.50 0.48 2.97
CA LEU A 97 -14.20 -0.18 2.79
C LEU A 97 -14.37 -1.53 2.06
N LEU A 98 -13.53 -1.77 1.07
CA LEU A 98 -13.50 -3.04 0.32
C LEU A 98 -13.32 -4.26 1.24
N GLU A 99 -12.68 -4.10 2.41
CA GLU A 99 -12.57 -5.16 3.43
C GLU A 99 -13.93 -5.75 3.82
N ARG A 100 -14.99 -4.92 3.80
CA ARG A 100 -16.38 -5.33 4.10
C ARG A 100 -17.14 -5.79 2.87
N LEU A 101 -16.64 -5.48 1.70
CA LEU A 101 -17.25 -5.74 0.40
C LEU A 101 -16.31 -6.53 -0.53
N PRO A 102 -15.70 -7.66 -0.09
CA PRO A 102 -14.63 -8.35 -0.84
C PRO A 102 -15.09 -8.88 -2.21
N GLN A 103 -16.42 -9.03 -2.44
CA GLN A 103 -16.98 -9.37 -3.75
C GLN A 103 -16.71 -8.32 -4.84
N HIS A 104 -16.31 -7.09 -4.46
CA HIS A 104 -15.93 -6.02 -5.39
C HIS A 104 -14.41 -5.89 -5.60
N SER A 105 -13.62 -6.88 -5.17
CA SER A 105 -12.16 -6.88 -5.38
C SER A 105 -11.75 -6.82 -6.85
N GLY A 106 -12.63 -7.21 -7.79
CA GLY A 106 -12.43 -7.03 -9.22
C GLY A 106 -12.37 -5.55 -9.63
N ALA A 107 -13.26 -4.71 -9.10
CA ALA A 107 -13.23 -3.26 -9.38
C ALA A 107 -11.93 -2.62 -8.85
N ALA A 108 -11.46 -3.04 -7.66
CA ALA A 108 -10.18 -2.59 -7.12
C ALA A 108 -8.99 -3.02 -8.01
N ALA A 109 -9.00 -4.27 -8.47
CA ALA A 109 -7.95 -4.80 -9.35
C ALA A 109 -7.90 -4.05 -10.70
N GLU A 110 -9.05 -3.70 -11.27
CA GLU A 110 -9.12 -2.86 -12.47
C GLU A 110 -8.56 -1.45 -12.23
N ALA A 111 -8.88 -0.84 -11.08
CA ALA A 111 -8.32 0.47 -10.69
C ALA A 111 -6.79 0.39 -10.51
N LEU A 112 -6.27 -0.70 -9.93
CA LEU A 112 -4.83 -0.96 -9.80
C LEU A 112 -4.16 -0.95 -11.19
N VAL A 113 -4.72 -1.63 -12.18
CA VAL A 113 -4.16 -1.65 -13.54
C VAL A 113 -4.15 -0.26 -14.17
N ARG A 114 -5.22 0.52 -14.00
CA ARG A 114 -5.25 1.91 -14.48
C ARG A 114 -4.15 2.75 -13.83
N LEU A 115 -3.97 2.66 -12.51
CA LEU A 115 -2.89 3.35 -11.80
C LEU A 115 -1.51 2.91 -12.30
N SER A 116 -1.30 1.62 -12.52
CA SER A 116 -0.05 1.07 -13.04
C SER A 116 0.23 1.41 -14.52
N SER A 117 -0.64 2.17 -15.18
CA SER A 117 -0.36 2.70 -16.53
C SER A 117 0.70 3.82 -16.52
N ILE A 118 0.96 4.44 -15.36
CA ILE A 118 2.04 5.41 -15.19
C ILE A 118 3.37 4.66 -15.10
N VAL A 119 4.29 4.97 -16.02
CA VAL A 119 5.60 4.31 -16.18
C VAL A 119 6.72 5.22 -15.75
N PHE A 120 7.73 4.66 -15.10
CA PHE A 120 8.96 5.32 -14.69
C PHE A 120 10.17 4.58 -15.28
N GLN A 121 11.35 5.19 -15.19
CA GLN A 121 12.57 4.60 -15.76
C GLN A 121 13.29 3.63 -14.81
N GLU A 122 13.12 3.82 -13.50
CA GLU A 122 13.82 3.04 -12.48
C GLU A 122 12.98 2.88 -11.21
N PRO A 123 13.22 1.84 -10.38
CA PRO A 123 12.54 1.65 -9.12
C PRO A 123 13.07 2.63 -8.06
N GLY A 124 12.16 3.24 -7.29
CA GLY A 124 12.58 4.20 -6.27
C GLY A 124 11.44 5.06 -5.75
N TRP A 125 11.75 5.94 -4.82
CA TRP A 125 10.81 6.92 -4.30
C TRP A 125 10.53 8.01 -5.34
N ILE A 126 9.26 8.24 -5.62
CA ILE A 126 8.83 9.34 -6.50
C ILE A 126 8.88 10.64 -5.68
N ASN A 127 9.65 11.62 -6.13
CA ASN A 127 9.77 12.93 -5.49
C ASN A 127 8.65 13.87 -5.95
N SER A 128 8.45 14.96 -5.20
CA SER A 128 7.42 15.97 -5.52
C SER A 128 7.69 16.77 -6.80
N ASP A 129 8.92 16.71 -7.34
CA ASP A 129 9.31 17.30 -8.64
C ASP A 129 9.18 16.33 -9.81
N GLY A 130 8.72 15.10 -9.57
CA GLY A 130 8.55 14.05 -10.56
C GLY A 130 9.79 13.21 -10.83
N SER A 131 10.93 13.54 -10.24
CA SER A 131 12.11 12.69 -10.30
C SER A 131 11.94 11.42 -9.44
N VAL A 132 12.74 10.39 -9.71
CA VAL A 132 12.79 9.18 -8.90
C VAL A 132 14.11 9.12 -8.16
N SER A 133 14.08 8.93 -6.85
CA SER A 133 15.24 8.61 -6.03
C SER A 133 15.36 7.09 -5.96
N PRO A 134 16.34 6.47 -6.63
CA PRO A 134 16.47 5.01 -6.68
C PRO A 134 16.58 4.38 -5.29
N PHE A 135 15.99 3.21 -5.13
CA PHE A 135 16.24 2.42 -3.93
C PHE A 135 17.70 1.96 -3.88
N PRO A 136 18.37 2.02 -2.71
CA PRO A 136 19.77 1.63 -2.58
C PRO A 136 20.01 0.15 -2.92
N PHE A 137 18.98 -0.69 -2.74
CA PHE A 137 18.98 -2.11 -3.08
C PHE A 137 18.48 -2.39 -4.53
N GLY A 138 18.12 -1.38 -5.31
CA GLY A 138 17.51 -1.53 -6.63
C GLY A 138 16.03 -1.89 -6.54
N GLY A 139 15.67 -3.14 -6.80
CA GLY A 139 14.29 -3.64 -6.75
C GLY A 139 14.13 -4.80 -5.78
N VAL A 140 13.14 -5.67 -6.04
CA VAL A 140 12.79 -6.85 -5.23
C VAL A 140 13.97 -7.80 -5.09
N ARG A 141 14.72 -8.03 -6.20
CA ARG A 141 15.88 -8.94 -6.24
C ARG A 141 17.02 -8.50 -5.31
N GLY A 142 17.20 -7.22 -5.13
CA GLY A 142 18.21 -6.71 -4.19
C GLY A 142 17.67 -6.56 -2.77
N PHE A 143 16.39 -6.22 -2.62
CA PHE A 143 15.75 -6.07 -1.30
C PHE A 143 15.70 -7.36 -0.51
N ILE A 144 15.40 -8.51 -1.15
CA ILE A 144 15.28 -9.79 -0.44
C ILE A 144 16.61 -10.18 0.22
N PRO A 145 17.76 -10.29 -0.49
CA PRO A 145 19.04 -10.61 0.16
C PRO A 145 19.41 -9.63 1.27
N GLU A 146 19.29 -8.31 1.02
CA GLU A 146 19.57 -7.29 2.03
C GLU A 146 18.72 -7.49 3.29
N SER A 147 17.45 -7.88 3.13
CA SER A 147 16.55 -8.14 4.25
C SER A 147 16.94 -9.42 5.01
N LEU A 148 17.36 -10.47 4.32
CA LEU A 148 17.82 -11.72 4.92
C LEU A 148 19.11 -11.57 5.73
N ASP A 149 19.92 -10.56 5.44
CA ASP A 149 21.13 -10.24 6.21
C ASP A 149 20.84 -9.54 7.55
N LYS A 150 19.60 -9.02 7.75
CA LYS A 150 19.22 -8.34 8.99
C LYS A 150 19.05 -9.34 10.15
N ALA A 151 19.69 -9.04 11.29
CA ALA A 151 19.63 -9.89 12.48
C ALA A 151 18.19 -10.14 12.97
N ASP A 152 17.33 -9.12 12.91
CA ASP A 152 15.92 -9.25 13.30
C ASP A 152 15.17 -10.25 12.41
N VAL A 153 15.38 -10.24 11.09
CA VAL A 153 14.76 -11.19 10.17
C VAL A 153 15.21 -12.61 10.51
N ARG A 154 16.52 -12.83 10.65
CA ARG A 154 17.11 -14.14 11.01
C ARG A 154 16.57 -14.65 12.35
N ALA A 155 16.43 -13.77 13.33
CA ALA A 155 15.86 -14.13 14.64
C ALA A 155 14.41 -14.63 14.55
N TRP A 156 13.60 -14.09 13.64
CA TRP A 156 12.20 -14.47 13.48
C TRP A 156 11.98 -15.73 12.64
N ILE A 157 12.75 -15.94 11.56
CA ILE A 157 12.50 -17.05 10.62
C ILE A 157 13.51 -18.20 10.74
N GLY A 158 14.66 -17.99 11.38
CA GLY A 158 15.73 -18.97 11.57
C GLY A 158 16.64 -19.15 10.34
N GLU A 159 17.88 -19.59 10.57
CA GLU A 159 18.91 -19.74 9.53
C GLU A 159 18.53 -20.73 8.42
N GLU A 160 17.84 -21.83 8.75
CA GLU A 160 17.38 -22.79 7.75
C GLU A 160 16.43 -22.13 6.74
N SER A 161 15.50 -21.28 7.23
CA SER A 161 14.57 -20.55 6.38
C SER A 161 15.28 -19.53 5.48
N VAL A 162 16.32 -18.87 6.00
CA VAL A 162 17.16 -17.94 5.21
C VAL A 162 17.78 -18.68 4.03
N VAL A 163 18.47 -19.78 4.27
CA VAL A 163 19.11 -20.58 3.21
C VAL A 163 18.09 -21.07 2.17
N ARG A 164 16.91 -21.50 2.62
CA ARG A 164 15.82 -21.94 1.72
C ARG A 164 15.30 -20.79 0.85
N ILE A 165 15.11 -19.59 1.42
CA ILE A 165 14.67 -18.41 0.64
C ILE A 165 15.72 -18.04 -0.40
N GLU A 166 17.01 -18.02 -0.04
CA GLU A 166 18.10 -17.75 -0.99
C GLU A 166 18.08 -18.74 -2.17
N GLN A 167 17.87 -20.02 -1.90
CA GLN A 167 17.74 -21.04 -2.94
C GLN A 167 16.52 -20.80 -3.84
N ILE A 168 15.35 -20.48 -3.25
CA ILE A 168 14.13 -20.17 -3.99
C ILE A 168 14.35 -18.94 -4.88
N VAL A 169 14.89 -17.84 -4.34
CA VAL A 169 15.17 -16.60 -5.09
C VAL A 169 16.12 -16.85 -6.25
N LYS A 170 17.12 -17.73 -6.07
CA LYS A 170 18.03 -18.13 -7.14
C LYS A 170 17.31 -18.90 -8.25
N VAL A 171 16.45 -19.85 -7.90
CA VAL A 171 15.65 -20.63 -8.86
C VAL A 171 14.65 -19.74 -9.60
N GLU A 172 14.00 -18.82 -8.88
CA GLU A 172 12.98 -17.92 -9.40
C GLU A 172 13.54 -16.62 -9.99
N SER A 173 14.87 -16.51 -10.15
CA SER A 173 15.53 -15.26 -10.60
C SER A 173 14.99 -14.73 -11.93
N GLY A 174 14.70 -15.62 -12.89
CA GLY A 174 14.12 -15.23 -14.18
C GLY A 174 12.72 -14.62 -14.04
N ARG A 175 11.87 -15.17 -13.17
CA ARG A 175 10.54 -14.59 -12.89
C ARG A 175 10.65 -13.24 -12.19
N LEU A 176 11.57 -13.10 -11.24
CA LEU A 176 11.82 -11.82 -10.58
C LEU A 176 12.32 -10.77 -11.57
N GLU A 177 13.17 -11.15 -12.52
CA GLU A 177 13.64 -10.26 -13.59
C GLU A 177 12.48 -9.80 -14.49
N GLU A 178 11.59 -10.72 -14.87
CA GLU A 178 10.42 -10.41 -15.68
C GLU A 178 9.45 -9.46 -14.96
N VAL A 179 9.16 -9.65 -13.65
CA VAL A 179 8.24 -8.77 -12.90
C VAL A 179 8.85 -7.41 -12.62
N GLU A 180 10.17 -7.27 -12.67
CA GLU A 180 10.90 -6.01 -12.49
C GLU A 180 11.24 -5.32 -13.82
N SER A 181 10.88 -5.92 -14.95
CA SER A 181 11.23 -5.39 -16.29
C SER A 181 10.64 -4.01 -16.57
N GLU A 182 9.55 -3.65 -15.90
CA GLU A 182 8.90 -2.36 -16.02
C GLU A 182 8.65 -1.74 -14.65
N CYS A 183 9.03 -0.45 -14.53
CA CYS A 183 8.78 0.34 -13.34
C CYS A 183 7.52 1.17 -13.54
N ARG A 184 6.51 0.93 -12.72
CA ARG A 184 5.19 1.54 -12.81
C ARG A 184 4.84 2.19 -11.48
N LEU A 185 3.79 3.02 -11.45
CA LEU A 185 3.26 3.52 -10.20
C LEU A 185 2.75 2.36 -9.34
N VAL A 186 3.34 2.24 -8.17
CA VAL A 186 2.93 1.33 -7.10
C VAL A 186 2.40 2.18 -5.95
N ARG A 187 1.21 1.86 -5.46
CA ARG A 187 0.63 2.54 -4.31
C ARG A 187 1.35 2.10 -3.00
N GLY A 188 1.86 0.86 -2.96
CA GLY A 188 2.69 0.31 -1.90
C GLY A 188 1.96 -0.26 -0.68
N ASP A 189 0.64 0.02 -0.54
CA ASP A 189 -0.23 -0.55 0.50
C ASP A 189 -1.67 -0.70 -0.05
N PHE A 190 -1.81 -1.30 -1.24
CA PHE A 190 -3.08 -1.46 -1.96
C PHE A 190 -3.92 -2.58 -1.35
N ASN A 191 -4.28 -2.40 -0.09
CA ASN A 191 -5.09 -3.36 0.67
C ASN A 191 -6.56 -2.90 0.81
N PRO A 192 -7.50 -3.82 1.07
CA PRO A 192 -8.92 -3.51 1.15
C PRO A 192 -9.32 -2.47 2.21
N THR A 193 -8.48 -2.17 3.20
CA THR A 193 -8.76 -1.13 4.21
C THR A 193 -8.47 0.28 3.71
N ASN A 194 -7.88 0.41 2.51
CA ASN A 194 -7.52 1.68 1.89
C ASN A 194 -8.28 1.94 0.58
N ILE A 195 -9.29 1.11 0.27
CA ILE A 195 -10.09 1.22 -0.94
C ILE A 195 -11.56 1.37 -0.54
N LEU A 196 -12.20 2.41 -1.05
CA LEU A 196 -13.63 2.65 -0.86
C LEU A 196 -14.40 2.18 -2.08
N ILE A 197 -15.56 1.59 -1.82
CA ILE A 197 -16.51 1.12 -2.83
C ILE A 197 -17.84 1.82 -2.61
N ASP A 198 -18.43 2.35 -3.68
CA ASP A 198 -19.78 2.87 -3.72
C ASP A 198 -20.47 2.34 -4.97
N ASP A 199 -21.65 1.79 -4.82
CA ASP A 199 -22.44 1.15 -5.90
C ASP A 199 -21.62 0.17 -6.77
N GLY A 200 -20.74 -0.61 -6.14
CA GLY A 200 -19.92 -1.64 -6.80
C GLY A 200 -18.70 -1.14 -7.55
N VAL A 201 -18.43 0.17 -7.57
CA VAL A 201 -17.25 0.78 -8.19
C VAL A 201 -16.31 1.36 -7.14
N VAL A 202 -15.03 1.50 -7.48
CA VAL A 202 -14.08 2.19 -6.61
C VAL A 202 -14.44 3.66 -6.53
N SER A 203 -14.78 4.15 -5.33
CA SER A 203 -15.08 5.54 -5.02
C SER A 203 -13.94 6.29 -4.35
N GLY A 204 -12.90 5.57 -3.87
CA GLY A 204 -11.72 6.18 -3.28
C GLY A 204 -10.55 5.22 -3.12
N VAL A 205 -9.35 5.68 -3.46
CA VAL A 205 -8.08 5.03 -3.11
C VAL A 205 -7.36 5.94 -2.13
N LEU A 206 -7.18 5.45 -0.90
CA LEU A 206 -6.71 6.22 0.24
C LEU A 206 -5.25 5.90 0.58
N ASP A 207 -4.62 6.78 1.39
CA ASP A 207 -3.34 6.56 2.07
C ASP A 207 -2.13 6.34 1.14
N TRP A 208 -1.64 7.40 0.52
CA TRP A 208 -0.62 7.40 -0.53
C TRP A 208 0.83 7.53 0.00
N GLU A 209 1.04 7.38 1.32
CA GLU A 209 2.36 7.62 1.95
C GLU A 209 3.47 6.67 1.47
N TYR A 210 3.13 5.45 0.99
CA TYR A 210 4.08 4.43 0.54
C TYR A 210 4.23 4.34 -0.98
N CYS A 211 3.64 5.26 -1.72
CA CYS A 211 3.71 5.22 -3.18
C CYS A 211 5.16 5.35 -3.69
N HIS A 212 5.48 4.59 -4.72
CA HIS A 212 6.80 4.53 -5.30
C HIS A 212 6.74 4.02 -6.76
N SER A 213 7.88 4.09 -7.44
CA SER A 213 8.09 3.43 -8.72
C SER A 213 8.59 2.00 -8.50
N GLY A 214 7.94 1.02 -9.12
CA GLY A 214 8.30 -0.39 -8.97
C GLY A 214 7.40 -1.32 -9.77
N THR A 215 7.38 -2.59 -9.40
CA THR A 215 6.53 -3.58 -10.05
C THR A 215 5.09 -3.55 -9.54
N PRO A 216 4.06 -3.57 -10.42
CA PRO A 216 2.66 -3.62 -9.99
C PRO A 216 2.30 -4.91 -9.23
N TYR A 217 3.13 -5.95 -9.33
CA TYR A 217 2.95 -7.18 -8.56
C TYR A 217 3.04 -6.97 -7.04
N MET A 218 3.63 -5.85 -6.57
CA MET A 218 3.61 -5.49 -5.16
C MET A 218 2.19 -5.17 -4.68
N ASP A 219 1.44 -4.36 -5.41
CA ASP A 219 0.06 -4.03 -5.10
C ASP A 219 -0.88 -5.22 -5.33
N ILE A 220 -0.63 -6.05 -6.36
CA ILE A 220 -1.37 -7.29 -6.60
C ILE A 220 -1.17 -8.26 -5.43
N GLY A 221 0.06 -8.45 -4.96
CA GLY A 221 0.36 -9.31 -3.81
C GLY A 221 -0.30 -8.81 -2.53
N ASN A 222 -0.29 -7.50 -2.32
CA ASN A 222 -0.96 -6.87 -1.20
C ASN A 222 -2.48 -7.09 -1.23
N LEU A 223 -3.12 -6.88 -2.38
CA LEU A 223 -4.56 -7.12 -2.56
C LEU A 223 -4.93 -8.60 -2.34
N LEU A 224 -4.16 -9.54 -2.93
CA LEU A 224 -4.37 -10.98 -2.74
C LEU A 224 -4.23 -11.41 -1.28
N ARG A 225 -3.21 -10.89 -0.58
CA ARG A 225 -2.94 -11.22 0.84
C ARG A 225 -4.10 -10.87 1.77
N HIS A 226 -4.81 -9.79 1.46
CA HIS A 226 -5.87 -9.24 2.30
C HIS A 226 -7.29 -9.54 1.81
N THR A 227 -7.43 -10.22 0.66
CA THR A 227 -8.73 -10.62 0.11
C THR A 227 -8.93 -12.13 0.34
N PRO A 228 -10.11 -12.58 0.82
CA PRO A 228 -10.41 -14.00 0.96
C PRO A 228 -10.25 -14.76 -0.38
N ALA A 229 -9.76 -15.99 -0.31
CA ALA A 229 -9.35 -16.77 -1.51
C ALA A 229 -10.50 -17.00 -2.51
N GLU A 230 -11.74 -17.12 -2.03
CA GLU A 230 -12.93 -17.24 -2.87
C GLU A 230 -13.17 -16.07 -3.81
N TYR A 231 -12.56 -14.89 -3.53
CA TYR A 231 -12.67 -13.69 -4.37
C TYR A 231 -11.44 -13.46 -5.26
N HIS A 232 -10.42 -14.34 -5.24
CA HIS A 232 -9.23 -14.19 -6.10
C HIS A 232 -9.58 -14.30 -7.59
N GLY A 233 -10.68 -15.01 -7.93
CA GLY A 233 -11.21 -15.03 -9.30
C GLY A 233 -11.68 -13.66 -9.79
N GLN A 234 -12.31 -12.86 -8.93
CA GLN A 234 -12.71 -11.49 -9.24
C GLN A 234 -11.49 -10.58 -9.45
N ILE A 235 -10.43 -10.74 -8.61
CA ILE A 235 -9.17 -10.00 -8.79
C ILE A 235 -8.60 -10.31 -10.18
N LYS A 236 -8.50 -11.59 -10.57
CA LYS A 236 -8.04 -11.97 -11.90
C LYS A 236 -8.84 -11.28 -13.00
N THR A 237 -10.18 -11.39 -12.93
CA THR A 237 -11.08 -10.78 -13.90
C THR A 237 -10.88 -9.27 -14.00
N GLY A 238 -10.71 -8.57 -12.85
CA GLY A 238 -10.47 -7.13 -12.82
C GLY A 238 -9.12 -6.72 -13.41
N LEU A 239 -8.05 -7.48 -13.14
CA LEU A 239 -6.73 -7.24 -13.74
C LEU A 239 -6.80 -7.39 -15.29
N GLU A 240 -7.46 -8.44 -15.78
CA GLU A 240 -7.66 -8.67 -17.21
C GLU A 240 -8.56 -7.59 -17.86
N ALA A 241 -9.64 -7.18 -17.18
CA ALA A 241 -10.52 -6.11 -17.63
C ALA A 241 -9.80 -4.75 -17.72
N GLY A 242 -8.87 -4.48 -16.80
CA GLY A 242 -8.00 -3.31 -16.85
C GLY A 242 -6.94 -3.36 -17.97
N GLY A 243 -6.83 -4.49 -18.68
CA GLY A 243 -5.90 -4.66 -19.80
C GLY A 243 -4.57 -5.33 -19.45
N MET A 244 -4.40 -5.83 -18.21
CA MET A 244 -3.19 -6.56 -17.83
C MET A 244 -3.19 -7.97 -18.45
N ARG A 245 -2.10 -8.33 -19.11
CA ARG A 245 -1.89 -9.70 -19.60
C ARG A 245 -1.27 -10.54 -18.48
N LEU A 246 -2.04 -11.46 -17.95
CA LEU A 246 -1.61 -12.32 -16.85
C LEU A 246 -1.00 -13.64 -17.38
N PRO A 247 0.25 -13.97 -17.00
CA PRO A 247 0.77 -15.31 -17.21
C PRO A 247 0.04 -16.32 -16.31
N ASN A 248 0.13 -17.61 -16.62
CA ASN A 248 -0.54 -18.64 -15.82
C ASN A 248 -0.09 -18.66 -14.36
N ASP A 249 1.11 -18.24 -14.09
CA ASP A 249 1.77 -18.19 -12.77
C ASP A 249 1.71 -16.79 -12.11
N TRP A 250 0.74 -15.96 -12.47
CA TRP A 250 0.63 -14.58 -11.98
C TRP A 250 0.51 -14.47 -10.45
N THR A 251 -0.15 -15.44 -9.82
CA THR A 251 -0.28 -15.47 -8.36
C THR A 251 1.04 -15.79 -7.67
N GLU A 252 1.83 -16.69 -8.24
CA GLU A 252 3.18 -17.01 -7.75
C GLU A 252 4.10 -15.79 -7.89
N ARG A 253 4.03 -15.06 -9.01
CA ARG A 253 4.77 -13.81 -9.21
C ARG A 253 4.41 -12.78 -8.16
N ALA A 254 3.12 -12.61 -7.88
CA ALA A 254 2.66 -11.71 -6.84
C ALA A 254 3.17 -12.12 -5.44
N GLN A 255 3.21 -13.42 -5.14
CA GLN A 255 3.71 -13.93 -3.88
C GLN A 255 5.22 -13.81 -3.72
N LEU A 256 5.99 -14.00 -4.81
CA LEU A 256 7.44 -13.74 -4.82
C LEU A 256 7.74 -12.29 -4.44
N VAL A 257 6.98 -11.35 -5.01
CA VAL A 257 7.14 -9.93 -4.70
C VAL A 257 6.64 -9.61 -3.29
N ASP A 258 5.50 -10.17 -2.85
CA ASP A 258 4.91 -9.92 -1.54
C ASP A 258 5.76 -10.43 -0.37
N LEU A 259 6.70 -11.35 -0.62
CA LEU A 259 7.71 -11.75 0.36
C LEU A 259 8.45 -10.53 0.94
N THR A 260 8.73 -9.52 0.13
CA THR A 260 9.39 -8.28 0.57
C THR A 260 8.64 -7.61 1.71
N SER A 261 7.30 -7.53 1.62
CA SER A 261 6.47 -6.94 2.68
C SER A 261 6.61 -7.71 3.99
N HIS A 262 6.64 -9.05 3.94
CA HIS A 262 6.77 -9.86 5.14
C HIS A 262 8.15 -9.70 5.80
N LEU A 263 9.22 -9.66 5.00
CA LEU A 263 10.58 -9.44 5.50
C LEU A 263 10.74 -8.05 6.10
N GLU A 264 10.19 -7.01 5.45
CA GLU A 264 10.18 -5.64 5.99
C GLU A 264 9.46 -5.57 7.34
N PHE A 265 8.30 -6.19 7.46
CA PHE A 265 7.52 -6.18 8.71
C PHE A 265 8.25 -6.82 9.88
N LEU A 266 9.13 -7.79 9.66
CA LEU A 266 9.93 -8.42 10.73
C LEU A 266 10.92 -7.44 11.36
N THR A 267 11.37 -6.41 10.64
CA THR A 267 12.26 -5.35 11.16
C THR A 267 11.50 -4.15 11.75
N SER A 268 10.18 -4.13 11.61
CA SER A 268 9.35 -3.00 12.05
C SER A 268 9.16 -2.93 13.56
N SER A 269 8.67 -1.80 14.08
CA SER A 269 8.28 -1.64 15.49
C SER A 269 6.93 -2.26 15.84
N ARG A 270 6.36 -3.10 14.97
CA ARG A 270 5.09 -3.79 15.20
C ARG A 270 5.18 -4.81 16.33
N SER A 271 4.02 -5.19 16.88
CA SER A 271 3.94 -6.17 17.97
C SER A 271 4.50 -7.55 17.57
N ASP A 272 5.03 -8.29 18.54
CA ASP A 272 5.54 -9.64 18.34
C ASP A 272 4.47 -10.58 17.74
N ARG A 273 3.21 -10.42 18.15
CA ARG A 273 2.09 -11.17 17.56
C ARG A 273 1.98 -10.94 16.05
N PHE A 274 2.13 -9.69 15.61
CA PHE A 274 2.10 -9.37 14.18
C PHE A 274 3.32 -9.95 13.45
N LYS A 275 4.51 -9.83 14.04
CA LYS A 275 5.75 -10.42 13.48
C LYS A 275 5.69 -11.95 13.40
N GLN A 276 5.09 -12.63 14.41
CA GLN A 276 4.83 -14.07 14.35
C GLN A 276 3.94 -14.45 13.17
N GLN A 277 2.91 -13.65 12.85
CA GLN A 277 2.07 -13.88 11.68
C GLN A 277 2.87 -13.68 10.37
N CYS A 278 3.75 -12.70 10.31
CA CYS A 278 4.63 -12.49 9.16
C CYS A 278 5.61 -13.65 8.98
N ALA A 279 6.24 -14.13 10.06
CA ALA A 279 7.12 -15.30 10.03
C ALA A 279 6.37 -16.56 9.57
N ALA A 280 5.15 -16.80 10.06
CA ALA A 280 4.32 -17.92 9.59
C ALA A 280 4.01 -17.85 8.09
N ARG A 281 3.78 -16.64 7.55
CA ARG A 281 3.58 -16.46 6.10
C ARG A 281 4.86 -16.71 5.29
N VAL A 282 6.03 -16.31 5.82
CA VAL A 282 7.34 -16.63 5.24
C VAL A 282 7.55 -18.14 5.20
N HIS A 283 7.22 -18.88 6.26
CA HIS A 283 7.30 -20.34 6.27
C HIS A 283 6.34 -20.97 5.24
N GLY A 284 5.09 -20.48 5.15
CA GLY A 284 4.13 -20.92 4.12
C GLY A 284 4.61 -20.63 2.68
N PHE A 285 5.34 -19.54 2.47
CA PHE A 285 6.01 -19.24 1.21
C PHE A 285 7.07 -20.30 0.91
N ILE A 286 7.95 -20.64 1.87
CA ILE A 286 8.99 -21.65 1.70
C ILE A 286 8.38 -23.03 1.38
N GLU A 287 7.31 -23.43 2.05
CA GLU A 287 6.61 -24.70 1.76
C GLU A 287 6.09 -24.76 0.32
N ARG A 288 5.52 -23.65 -0.16
CA ARG A 288 4.95 -23.56 -1.51
C ARG A 288 6.01 -23.60 -2.62
N PHE A 289 7.11 -22.86 -2.44
CA PHE A 289 8.15 -22.72 -3.45
C PHE A 289 9.30 -23.74 -3.30
N GLY A 290 9.53 -24.27 -2.09
CA GLY A 290 10.65 -25.16 -1.77
C GLY A 290 10.60 -26.50 -2.49
N GLY A 291 9.42 -27.00 -2.84
CA GLY A 291 9.29 -28.23 -3.64
C GLY A 291 9.84 -28.12 -5.07
N ARG A 292 10.01 -26.90 -5.58
CA ARG A 292 10.57 -26.62 -6.92
C ARG A 292 12.09 -26.48 -6.91
N ALA A 293 12.69 -26.20 -5.76
CA ALA A 293 14.14 -26.01 -5.61
C ALA A 293 14.91 -27.32 -5.38
N SER A 294 14.20 -28.44 -5.24
CA SER A 294 14.79 -29.75 -4.96
C SER A 294 14.87 -30.70 -6.20
N GLY A 295 14.51 -30.22 -7.37
CA GLY A 295 14.58 -30.92 -8.66
C GLY A 295 15.56 -30.23 -9.60
#